data_71d63134d585219e38959591606902b9
#
_entry.id   71d63134d585219e38959591606902b9
#
_cell.length_a   1.000
_cell.length_b   1.000
_cell.length_c   1.000
_cell.angle_alpha   90.00
_cell.angle_beta   90.00
_cell.angle_gamma   90.00
#
_symmetry.space_group_name_H-M   'P 1'
#
loop_
_entity.id
_entity.type
_entity.pdbx_description
1 polymer ?
#
loop_
_entity_poly.entity_id
_entity_poly.type
_entity_poly.pdbx_seq_one_letter_code
_entity_poly.pdbx_strand_id
1 'polypeptide(L)'
;MDVKAVIKNIFNKGIGSTWEIYKKRRSPQIGTKVQSPKKSSREYIHMVAQDEFEIAEKIFRSLGQVNKEDNLSNLKDTLEQMDTSYKDALKKVYEKDYKNGIKAIFIKEILPQLYNVYREAPVEDKVIILQQRKNLNSSCTNIYNRLVSDGKYEVKFHELNFTGLPPIKAYERALDFIKDFATAKAVITHEQSEILGWIDIRPETRFIQLWHGLPIKKIRRSIAGMPGYKTEKRFSEYPENNYDLVPISAPEWRPVFEEFMGLPEGTPVIQSIGISRTDQFFDEEYIQNCYEKLYELAPKARDKKVILYAPTYRGFEPNRTAPNELDVAKFAETLSDDYILIIKHHQTLKQWPDIPEPYNNDFAYDFRKIKGMGINELLTVADICISDYSSLVFDFALFERPIIFFAFDEEEYNDERGVYYTLEELEAGPVLKTNEDVIAHIQSMDKDAEMKRIKNFKERFMSSCDGHANDRIIEYIDKI
;
A
#
# COMPACT_ATOMS: atom_id res chain seq x y z
N MET A 1 -10.71 -24.77 -26.84
CA MET A 1 -12.01 -24.36 -26.21
C MET A 1 -12.66 -23.33 -27.11
N ASP A 2 -13.97 -23.42 -27.36
CA ASP A 2 -14.66 -22.43 -28.20
C ASP A 2 -14.84 -21.13 -27.39
N VAL A 3 -14.02 -20.13 -27.69
CA VAL A 3 -14.02 -18.82 -27.01
C VAL A 3 -15.36 -18.11 -27.21
N LYS A 4 -16.06 -18.33 -28.33
CA LYS A 4 -17.44 -17.83 -28.52
C LYS A 4 -18.39 -18.41 -27.47
N ALA A 5 -18.22 -19.68 -27.11
CA ALA A 5 -19.02 -20.32 -26.06
C ALA A 5 -18.69 -19.77 -24.68
N VAL A 6 -17.42 -19.47 -24.40
CA VAL A 6 -16.98 -18.85 -23.13
C VAL A 6 -17.56 -17.45 -22.99
N ILE A 7 -17.42 -16.61 -24.00
CA ILE A 7 -17.95 -15.24 -24.01
C ILE A 7 -19.46 -15.22 -23.94
N LYS A 8 -20.14 -16.08 -24.73
CA LYS A 8 -21.59 -16.24 -24.64
C LYS A 8 -22.07 -16.73 -23.28
N ASN A 9 -21.27 -17.57 -22.62
CA ASN A 9 -21.53 -18.03 -21.26
C ASN A 9 -21.30 -16.90 -20.22
N ILE A 10 -20.26 -16.06 -20.40
CA ILE A 10 -19.99 -14.87 -19.58
C ILE A 10 -21.19 -13.92 -19.64
N PHE A 11 -21.67 -13.58 -20.84
CA PHE A 11 -22.78 -12.65 -21.01
C PHE A 11 -24.16 -13.25 -20.69
N ASN A 12 -24.41 -14.51 -21.01
CA ASN A 12 -25.75 -15.11 -20.83
C ASN A 12 -25.93 -15.83 -19.47
N LYS A 13 -24.88 -16.32 -18.83
CA LYS A 13 -24.94 -17.01 -17.52
C LYS A 13 -24.23 -16.29 -16.40
N GLY A 14 -23.08 -15.67 -16.67
CA GLY A 14 -22.31 -14.98 -15.65
C GLY A 14 -23.06 -13.77 -15.09
N ILE A 15 -23.53 -12.91 -15.95
CA ILE A 15 -24.25 -11.70 -15.54
C ILE A 15 -25.58 -12.04 -14.85
N GLY A 16 -26.31 -13.05 -15.35
CA GLY A 16 -27.58 -13.48 -14.76
C GLY A 16 -27.42 -14.21 -13.43
N SER A 17 -26.47 -15.14 -13.31
CA SER A 17 -26.23 -15.90 -12.06
C SER A 17 -25.59 -15.06 -10.96
N THR A 18 -24.71 -14.15 -11.32
CA THR A 18 -24.10 -13.19 -10.39
C THR A 18 -25.12 -12.24 -9.81
N TRP A 19 -26.10 -11.86 -10.58
CA TRP A 19 -27.23 -11.05 -10.17
C TRP A 19 -28.04 -11.70 -9.02
N GLU A 20 -28.34 -12.99 -9.11
CA GLU A 20 -29.04 -13.72 -8.05
C GLU A 20 -28.17 -13.87 -6.77
N ILE A 21 -26.87 -14.08 -6.93
CA ILE A 21 -25.92 -14.13 -5.82
C ILE A 21 -25.79 -12.74 -5.15
N TYR A 22 -25.74 -11.69 -5.95
CA TYR A 22 -25.68 -10.31 -5.45
C TYR A 22 -26.96 -9.92 -4.71
N LYS A 23 -28.14 -10.28 -5.22
CA LYS A 23 -29.44 -10.11 -4.53
C LYS A 23 -29.49 -10.85 -3.19
N LYS A 24 -29.00 -12.09 -3.11
CA LYS A 24 -29.01 -12.90 -1.87
C LYS A 24 -28.04 -12.36 -0.79
N ARG A 25 -26.98 -11.66 -1.17
CA ARG A 25 -25.99 -11.10 -0.24
C ARG A 25 -26.32 -9.72 0.30
N ARG A 26 -27.26 -8.98 -0.30
CA ARG A 26 -27.79 -7.71 0.19
C ARG A 26 -29.22 -7.86 0.69
N SER A 27 -29.43 -8.36 1.90
CA SER A 27 -30.66 -8.11 2.66
C SER A 27 -30.74 -6.65 3.10
N PRO A 28 -31.90 -6.03 2.99
CA PRO A 28 -32.03 -4.58 3.13
C PRO A 28 -32.09 -4.16 4.59
N GLN A 29 -31.09 -3.45 5.04
CA GLN A 29 -31.30 -2.44 6.10
C GLN A 29 -30.51 -1.20 5.69
N ILE A 30 -31.24 -0.15 5.39
CA ILE A 30 -30.98 1.25 5.75
C ILE A 30 -31.80 2.14 4.81
N GLY A 31 -32.84 2.74 5.38
CA GLY A 31 -33.57 3.83 4.76
C GLY A 31 -32.82 5.14 4.95
N THR A 32 -32.41 5.74 3.86
CA THR A 32 -32.17 7.18 3.79
C THR A 32 -32.45 7.65 2.36
N LYS A 33 -33.28 8.68 2.23
CA LYS A 33 -33.62 9.33 0.97
C LYS A 33 -32.37 9.98 0.37
N VAL A 34 -32.02 9.64 -0.87
CA VAL A 34 -30.95 10.28 -1.64
C VAL A 34 -31.54 10.84 -2.93
N GLN A 35 -31.15 12.06 -3.29
CA GLN A 35 -31.56 12.76 -4.50
C GLN A 35 -31.18 11.97 -5.77
N SER A 36 -32.11 11.94 -6.72
CA SER A 36 -31.94 11.28 -8.02
C SER A 36 -30.90 11.99 -8.91
N PRO A 37 -30.17 11.24 -9.75
CA PRO A 37 -29.23 11.84 -10.70
C PRO A 37 -29.94 12.71 -11.74
N LYS A 38 -29.28 13.80 -12.14
CA LYS A 38 -29.79 14.85 -13.05
C LYS A 38 -29.96 14.43 -14.53
N LYS A 39 -29.68 13.16 -14.91
CA LYS A 39 -29.84 12.67 -16.28
C LYS A 39 -31.07 11.78 -16.41
N SER A 40 -31.74 11.84 -17.59
CA SER A 40 -32.90 11.03 -17.88
C SER A 40 -32.56 9.53 -17.82
N SER A 41 -33.53 8.70 -17.41
CA SER A 41 -33.37 7.24 -17.35
C SER A 41 -32.88 6.62 -18.65
N ARG A 42 -33.24 7.23 -19.78
CA ARG A 42 -32.92 6.76 -21.14
C ARG A 42 -31.46 7.02 -21.52
N GLU A 43 -30.91 8.20 -21.14
CA GLU A 43 -29.49 8.52 -21.37
C GLU A 43 -28.57 7.65 -20.50
N TYR A 44 -29.03 7.30 -19.31
CA TYR A 44 -28.32 6.44 -18.40
C TYR A 44 -28.22 4.99 -18.91
N ILE A 45 -29.33 4.43 -19.41
CA ILE A 45 -29.38 3.09 -20.01
C ILE A 45 -28.53 3.02 -21.28
N HIS A 46 -28.52 4.09 -22.09
CA HIS A 46 -27.73 4.16 -23.33
C HIS A 46 -26.21 4.19 -23.01
N MET A 47 -25.82 4.92 -21.98
CA MET A 47 -24.44 4.97 -21.50
C MET A 47 -23.96 3.61 -20.99
N VAL A 48 -24.80 2.87 -20.26
CA VAL A 48 -24.53 1.50 -19.79
C VAL A 48 -24.27 0.55 -20.94
N ALA A 49 -25.18 0.54 -21.91
CA ALA A 49 -25.06 -0.35 -23.06
C ALA A 49 -23.83 -0.05 -23.90
N GLN A 50 -23.43 1.23 -23.97
CA GLN A 50 -22.23 1.66 -24.68
C GLN A 50 -20.95 1.24 -23.95
N ASP A 51 -20.90 1.39 -22.62
CA ASP A 51 -19.77 0.96 -21.81
C ASP A 51 -19.59 -0.57 -21.85
N GLU A 52 -20.69 -1.35 -21.76
CA GLU A 52 -20.66 -2.81 -21.87
C GLU A 52 -20.22 -3.27 -23.27
N PHE A 53 -20.66 -2.58 -24.32
CA PHE A 53 -20.26 -2.85 -25.69
C PHE A 53 -18.76 -2.60 -25.90
N GLU A 54 -18.21 -1.49 -25.41
CA GLU A 54 -16.79 -1.17 -25.51
C GLU A 54 -15.91 -2.16 -24.74
N ILE A 55 -16.37 -2.63 -23.56
CA ILE A 55 -15.70 -3.67 -22.78
C ILE A 55 -15.67 -4.97 -23.56
N ALA A 56 -16.81 -5.39 -24.09
CA ALA A 56 -16.92 -6.60 -24.87
C ALA A 56 -16.06 -6.54 -26.16
N GLU A 57 -16.04 -5.42 -26.86
CA GLU A 57 -15.18 -5.22 -28.03
C GLU A 57 -13.71 -5.40 -27.68
N LYS A 58 -13.26 -4.88 -26.51
CA LYS A 58 -11.88 -5.02 -26.06
C LYS A 58 -11.54 -6.44 -25.62
N ILE A 59 -12.45 -7.11 -24.94
CA ILE A 59 -12.31 -8.55 -24.63
C ILE A 59 -12.11 -9.33 -25.92
N PHE A 60 -12.93 -9.11 -26.93
CA PHE A 60 -12.80 -9.76 -28.23
C PHE A 60 -11.48 -9.46 -28.93
N ARG A 61 -11.04 -8.20 -28.93
CA ARG A 61 -9.77 -7.79 -29.55
C ARG A 61 -8.57 -8.41 -28.84
N SER A 62 -8.59 -8.48 -27.51
CA SER A 62 -7.48 -9.05 -26.71
C SER A 62 -7.36 -10.56 -26.90
N LEU A 63 -8.45 -11.26 -27.21
CA LEU A 63 -8.46 -12.69 -27.52
C LEU A 63 -7.98 -13.02 -28.96
N GLY A 64 -7.62 -12.03 -29.78
CA GLY A 64 -7.08 -12.22 -31.11
C GLY A 64 -8.03 -12.85 -32.14
N GLN A 65 -9.31 -12.95 -31.81
CA GLN A 65 -10.30 -13.74 -32.58
C GLN A 65 -11.32 -12.89 -33.34
N VAL A 66 -11.05 -11.61 -33.58
CA VAL A 66 -12.02 -10.73 -34.22
C VAL A 66 -11.80 -10.66 -35.74
N ASN A 67 -12.61 -11.36 -36.47
CA ASN A 67 -12.98 -10.95 -37.83
C ASN A 67 -13.97 -9.78 -37.66
N LYS A 68 -13.55 -8.55 -38.02
CA LYS A 68 -13.97 -7.27 -37.43
C LYS A 68 -15.46 -6.92 -37.55
N GLU A 69 -16.17 -7.42 -38.59
CA GLU A 69 -17.51 -6.91 -38.93
C GLU A 69 -18.68 -7.78 -38.42
N ASP A 70 -18.59 -9.09 -38.51
CA ASP A 70 -19.72 -9.97 -38.16
C ASP A 70 -19.91 -10.16 -36.63
N ASN A 71 -18.83 -10.12 -35.83
CA ASN A 71 -18.92 -10.36 -34.40
C ASN A 71 -19.35 -9.12 -33.60
N LEU A 72 -19.01 -7.90 -34.07
CA LEU A 72 -19.43 -6.64 -33.47
C LEU A 72 -20.92 -6.39 -33.71
N SER A 73 -21.45 -6.71 -34.91
CA SER A 73 -22.88 -6.63 -35.22
C SER A 73 -23.70 -7.56 -34.33
N ASN A 74 -23.29 -8.84 -34.24
CA ASN A 74 -23.96 -9.84 -33.38
C ASN A 74 -23.95 -9.50 -31.90
N LEU A 75 -22.88 -8.86 -31.42
CA LEU A 75 -22.79 -8.43 -30.02
C LEU A 75 -23.68 -7.21 -29.75
N LYS A 76 -23.71 -6.26 -30.68
CA LYS A 76 -24.60 -5.10 -30.65
C LYS A 76 -26.06 -5.52 -30.65
N ASP A 77 -26.44 -6.44 -31.54
CA ASP A 77 -27.79 -7.01 -31.62
C ASP A 77 -28.16 -7.78 -30.35
N THR A 78 -27.20 -8.49 -29.72
CA THR A 78 -27.41 -9.18 -28.44
C THR A 78 -27.62 -8.19 -27.30
N LEU A 79 -26.85 -7.07 -27.24
CA LEU A 79 -27.02 -6.02 -26.23
C LEU A 79 -28.30 -5.20 -26.45
N GLU A 80 -28.71 -4.98 -27.70
CA GLU A 80 -29.97 -4.32 -28.05
C GLU A 80 -31.19 -5.19 -27.74
N GLN A 81 -31.05 -6.52 -27.85
CA GLN A 81 -32.10 -7.51 -27.53
C GLN A 81 -32.15 -7.93 -26.07
N MET A 82 -31.26 -7.43 -25.23
CA MET A 82 -31.33 -7.64 -23.78
C MET A 82 -32.70 -7.20 -23.25
N ASP A 83 -33.36 -8.12 -22.58
CA ASP A 83 -34.71 -7.95 -22.06
C ASP A 83 -34.86 -6.69 -21.24
N THR A 84 -35.93 -5.93 -21.47
CA THR A 84 -36.26 -4.70 -20.74
C THR A 84 -36.31 -4.94 -19.21
N SER A 85 -36.70 -6.15 -18.79
CA SER A 85 -36.71 -6.57 -17.40
C SER A 85 -35.29 -6.61 -16.75
N TYR A 86 -34.29 -6.98 -17.54
CA TYR A 86 -32.89 -6.97 -17.10
C TYR A 86 -32.35 -5.53 -16.99
N LYS A 87 -32.67 -4.67 -17.98
CA LYS A 87 -32.34 -3.24 -17.95
C LYS A 87 -32.99 -2.53 -16.77
N ASP A 88 -34.24 -2.86 -16.45
CA ASP A 88 -34.95 -2.31 -15.30
C ASP A 88 -34.46 -2.86 -13.96
N ALA A 89 -33.99 -4.11 -13.91
CA ALA A 89 -33.37 -4.69 -12.74
C ALA A 89 -32.00 -4.07 -12.46
N LEU A 90 -31.15 -3.90 -13.47
CA LEU A 90 -29.90 -3.15 -13.41
C LEU A 90 -30.15 -1.72 -12.91
N LYS A 91 -31.12 -1.03 -13.46
CA LYS A 91 -31.51 0.31 -13.06
C LYS A 91 -31.89 0.40 -11.59
N LYS A 92 -32.74 -0.48 -11.07
CA LYS A 92 -33.18 -0.48 -9.66
C LYS A 92 -32.07 -0.73 -8.65
N VAL A 93 -31.06 -1.51 -9.01
CA VAL A 93 -29.93 -1.81 -8.12
C VAL A 93 -28.84 -0.76 -8.23
N TYR A 94 -28.65 -0.19 -9.41
CA TYR A 94 -27.56 0.73 -9.72
C TYR A 94 -27.94 2.21 -9.73
N GLU A 95 -29.21 2.58 -9.52
CA GLU A 95 -29.61 3.99 -9.40
C GLU A 95 -28.81 4.79 -8.36
N LYS A 96 -28.21 4.11 -7.38
CA LYS A 96 -27.32 4.71 -6.36
C LYS A 96 -25.84 4.51 -6.61
N ASP A 97 -25.43 3.43 -7.27
CA ASP A 97 -24.01 3.01 -7.30
C ASP A 97 -23.62 2.23 -8.56
N TYR A 98 -24.18 2.65 -9.67
CA TYR A 98 -24.02 2.02 -10.98
C TYR A 98 -22.55 1.76 -11.36
N LYS A 99 -21.67 2.77 -11.20
CA LYS A 99 -20.24 2.65 -11.51
C LYS A 99 -19.55 1.56 -10.69
N ASN A 100 -19.90 1.45 -9.42
CA ASN A 100 -19.33 0.44 -8.52
C ASN A 100 -19.90 -0.95 -8.81
N GLY A 101 -21.14 -1.03 -9.28
CA GLY A 101 -21.77 -2.30 -9.66
C GLY A 101 -21.14 -2.93 -10.90
N ILE A 102 -20.94 -2.19 -11.99
CA ILE A 102 -20.25 -2.67 -13.19
C ILE A 102 -18.81 -3.04 -12.87
N LYS A 103 -18.11 -2.20 -12.14
CA LYS A 103 -16.74 -2.49 -11.67
C LYS A 103 -16.71 -3.82 -10.91
N ALA A 104 -17.68 -4.06 -10.03
CA ALA A 104 -17.74 -5.29 -9.24
C ALA A 104 -17.96 -6.53 -10.14
N ILE A 105 -18.86 -6.47 -11.12
CA ILE A 105 -19.09 -7.56 -12.09
C ILE A 105 -17.82 -7.80 -12.90
N PHE A 106 -17.20 -6.74 -13.40
CA PHE A 106 -15.97 -6.86 -14.18
C PHE A 106 -14.86 -7.54 -13.40
N ILE A 107 -14.60 -7.10 -12.17
CA ILE A 107 -13.53 -7.62 -11.32
C ILE A 107 -13.83 -9.05 -10.84
N LYS A 108 -15.07 -9.33 -10.43
CA LYS A 108 -15.41 -10.60 -9.77
C LYS A 108 -15.77 -11.73 -10.73
N GLU A 109 -16.24 -11.40 -11.93
CA GLU A 109 -16.77 -12.39 -12.86
C GLU A 109 -16.01 -12.41 -14.18
N ILE A 110 -15.73 -11.26 -14.77
CA ILE A 110 -15.13 -11.19 -16.11
C ILE A 110 -13.62 -11.43 -16.05
N LEU A 111 -12.90 -10.72 -15.21
CA LEU A 111 -11.44 -10.87 -15.12
C LEU A 111 -10.99 -12.29 -14.72
N PRO A 112 -11.62 -12.99 -13.74
CA PRO A 112 -11.26 -14.37 -13.43
C PRO A 112 -11.46 -15.33 -14.62
N GLN A 113 -12.51 -15.14 -15.43
CA GLN A 113 -12.74 -15.98 -16.61
C GLN A 113 -11.71 -15.70 -17.71
N LEU A 114 -11.33 -14.43 -17.92
CA LEU A 114 -10.27 -14.08 -18.86
C LEU A 114 -8.92 -14.61 -18.40
N TYR A 115 -8.61 -14.52 -17.12
CA TYR A 115 -7.42 -15.14 -16.55
C TYR A 115 -7.37 -16.63 -16.86
N ASN A 116 -8.48 -17.37 -16.67
CA ASN A 116 -8.58 -18.80 -16.98
C ASN A 116 -8.36 -19.13 -18.45
N VAL A 117 -8.71 -18.22 -19.36
CA VAL A 117 -8.44 -18.39 -20.80
C VAL A 117 -6.95 -18.16 -21.09
N TYR A 118 -6.37 -17.08 -20.58
CA TYR A 118 -4.98 -16.74 -20.85
C TYR A 118 -3.98 -17.68 -20.16
N ARG A 119 -4.31 -18.23 -18.98
CA ARG A 119 -3.45 -19.18 -18.25
C ARG A 119 -3.28 -20.53 -18.92
N GLU A 120 -3.99 -20.82 -20.02
CA GLU A 120 -3.74 -22.00 -20.85
C GLU A 120 -2.39 -21.90 -21.57
N ALA A 121 -1.85 -20.70 -21.75
CA ALA A 121 -0.51 -20.48 -22.25
C ALA A 121 0.56 -20.87 -21.18
N PRO A 122 1.78 -21.28 -21.61
CA PRO A 122 2.88 -21.57 -20.69
C PRO A 122 3.23 -20.38 -19.81
N VAL A 123 3.78 -20.67 -18.62
CA VAL A 123 4.41 -19.64 -17.79
C VAL A 123 5.66 -19.13 -18.48
N GLU A 124 5.81 -17.83 -18.48
CA GLU A 124 6.97 -17.10 -18.99
C GLU A 124 7.87 -16.67 -17.82
N ASP A 125 9.15 -16.48 -18.07
CA ASP A 125 10.08 -15.89 -17.10
C ASP A 125 9.76 -14.38 -16.93
N LYS A 126 8.61 -14.09 -16.38
CA LYS A 126 8.02 -12.77 -16.19
C LYS A 126 7.65 -12.55 -14.73
N VAL A 127 8.05 -11.41 -14.18
CA VAL A 127 7.65 -10.95 -12.83
C VAL A 127 6.89 -9.64 -12.95
N ILE A 128 5.76 -9.57 -12.28
CA ILE A 128 4.92 -8.38 -12.27
C ILE A 128 5.06 -7.66 -10.93
N ILE A 129 5.34 -6.37 -10.98
CA ILE A 129 5.19 -5.47 -9.84
C ILE A 129 3.84 -4.76 -9.98
N LEU A 130 2.96 -5.00 -9.02
CA LEU A 130 1.59 -4.51 -9.02
C LEU A 130 1.36 -3.49 -7.91
N GLN A 131 0.83 -2.31 -8.22
CA GLN A 131 0.45 -1.31 -7.23
C GLN A 131 -0.64 -0.36 -7.73
N GLN A 132 -1.22 0.42 -6.80
CA GLN A 132 -2.26 1.40 -7.12
C GLN A 132 -1.71 2.78 -7.51
N ARG A 133 -0.42 3.05 -7.34
CA ARG A 133 0.20 4.35 -7.63
C ARG A 133 1.05 4.30 -8.88
N LYS A 134 1.12 5.44 -9.58
CA LYS A 134 1.90 5.58 -10.81
C LYS A 134 3.41 5.38 -10.60
N ASN A 135 3.93 5.90 -9.50
CA ASN A 135 5.36 5.79 -9.20
C ASN A 135 5.59 4.63 -8.25
N LEU A 136 6.68 3.89 -8.45
CA LEU A 136 7.07 2.80 -7.57
C LEU A 136 7.15 3.27 -6.11
N ASN A 137 6.51 2.52 -5.24
CA ASN A 137 6.61 2.71 -3.80
C ASN A 137 7.95 2.18 -3.29
N SER A 138 8.49 2.77 -2.23
CA SER A 138 9.75 2.32 -1.61
C SER A 138 9.75 0.83 -1.25
N SER A 139 8.59 0.26 -0.91
CA SER A 139 8.49 -1.18 -0.62
C SER A 139 8.72 -2.07 -1.84
N CYS A 140 8.51 -1.57 -3.06
CA CYS A 140 8.70 -2.33 -4.30
C CYS A 140 9.95 -1.89 -5.09
N THR A 141 10.51 -0.71 -4.81
CA THR A 141 11.61 -0.14 -5.62
C THR A 141 12.84 -1.04 -5.58
N ASN A 142 13.22 -1.53 -4.40
CA ASN A 142 14.45 -2.33 -4.26
C ASN A 142 14.34 -3.67 -4.97
N ILE A 143 13.25 -4.40 -4.78
CA ILE A 143 13.06 -5.68 -5.48
C ILE A 143 12.91 -5.49 -7.00
N TYR A 144 12.26 -4.39 -7.44
CA TYR A 144 12.18 -4.05 -8.85
C TYR A 144 13.56 -3.83 -9.44
N ASN A 145 14.38 -2.99 -8.82
CA ASN A 145 15.73 -2.68 -9.29
C ASN A 145 16.61 -3.94 -9.30
N ARG A 146 16.50 -4.78 -8.26
CA ARG A 146 17.26 -6.04 -8.16
C ARG A 146 16.87 -7.02 -9.27
N LEU A 147 15.58 -7.22 -9.53
CA LEU A 147 15.09 -8.07 -10.62
C LEU A 147 15.52 -7.57 -12.00
N VAL A 148 15.49 -6.24 -12.22
CA VAL A 148 15.92 -5.62 -13.48
C VAL A 148 17.43 -5.78 -13.67
N SER A 149 18.24 -5.58 -12.62
CA SER A 149 19.69 -5.70 -12.70
C SER A 149 20.14 -7.15 -12.94
N ASP A 150 19.42 -8.14 -12.40
CA ASP A 150 19.73 -9.57 -12.60
C ASP A 150 19.45 -10.01 -14.04
N GLY A 151 18.51 -9.36 -14.72
CA GLY A 151 18.19 -9.62 -16.12
C GLY A 151 17.62 -11.02 -16.41
N LYS A 152 17.29 -11.80 -15.38
CA LYS A 152 16.74 -13.16 -15.49
C LYS A 152 15.27 -13.14 -15.92
N TYR A 153 14.51 -12.14 -15.48
CA TYR A 153 13.08 -12.03 -15.69
C TYR A 153 12.73 -10.81 -16.53
N GLU A 154 11.68 -10.93 -17.36
CA GLU A 154 10.96 -9.76 -17.89
C GLU A 154 10.18 -9.13 -16.73
N VAL A 155 10.58 -7.93 -16.29
CA VAL A 155 9.92 -7.24 -15.19
C VAL A 155 8.92 -6.24 -15.73
N LYS A 156 7.63 -6.44 -15.42
CA LYS A 156 6.55 -5.54 -15.80
C LYS A 156 5.96 -4.82 -14.62
N PHE A 157 5.68 -3.53 -14.79
CA PHE A 157 5.01 -2.69 -13.81
C PHE A 157 3.56 -2.44 -14.25
N HIS A 158 2.61 -2.76 -13.37
CA HIS A 158 1.19 -2.46 -13.57
C HIS A 158 0.64 -1.56 -12.49
N GLU A 159 0.04 -0.43 -12.92
CA GLU A 159 -0.73 0.47 -12.06
C GLU A 159 -2.22 0.13 -12.16
N LEU A 160 -2.83 -0.30 -11.06
CA LEU A 160 -4.27 -0.59 -10.99
C LEU A 160 -5.06 0.49 -10.24
N ASN A 161 -4.65 1.75 -10.34
CA ASN A 161 -5.46 2.85 -9.82
C ASN A 161 -6.59 3.17 -10.82
N PHE A 162 -7.82 3.01 -10.34
CA PHE A 162 -9.03 3.32 -11.11
C PHE A 162 -9.64 4.67 -10.73
N THR A 163 -9.08 5.37 -9.74
CA THR A 163 -9.63 6.64 -9.25
C THR A 163 -9.51 7.73 -10.31
N GLY A 164 -10.62 8.36 -10.66
CA GLY A 164 -10.66 9.46 -11.62
C GLY A 164 -10.51 9.05 -13.09
N LEU A 165 -10.34 7.75 -13.39
CA LEU A 165 -10.31 7.28 -14.76
C LEU A 165 -11.73 7.11 -15.33
N PRO A 166 -11.93 7.38 -16.63
CA PRO A 166 -13.09 6.89 -17.33
C PRO A 166 -13.17 5.35 -17.21
N PRO A 167 -14.38 4.76 -17.06
CA PRO A 167 -14.53 3.30 -16.88
C PRO A 167 -13.76 2.49 -17.92
N ILE A 168 -13.84 2.86 -19.19
CA ILE A 168 -13.15 2.16 -20.28
C ILE A 168 -11.62 2.10 -20.06
N LYS A 169 -11.01 3.18 -19.59
CA LYS A 169 -9.56 3.22 -19.33
C LYS A 169 -9.15 2.37 -18.12
N ALA A 170 -10.03 2.27 -17.11
CA ALA A 170 -9.84 1.38 -15.98
C ALA A 170 -9.88 -0.08 -16.43
N TYR A 171 -10.82 -0.44 -17.30
CA TYR A 171 -10.95 -1.80 -17.84
C TYR A 171 -9.81 -2.17 -18.78
N GLU A 172 -9.36 -1.27 -19.67
CA GLU A 172 -8.16 -1.46 -20.48
C GLU A 172 -6.96 -1.84 -19.62
N ARG A 173 -6.72 -1.05 -18.58
CA ARG A 173 -5.60 -1.25 -17.66
C ARG A 173 -5.70 -2.61 -16.94
N ALA A 174 -6.90 -2.99 -16.50
CA ALA A 174 -7.13 -4.28 -15.87
C ALA A 174 -6.98 -5.46 -16.84
N LEU A 175 -7.41 -5.31 -18.09
CA LEU A 175 -7.24 -6.33 -19.13
C LEU A 175 -5.77 -6.54 -19.48
N ASP A 176 -5.01 -5.47 -19.66
CA ASP A 176 -3.57 -5.55 -19.94
C ASP A 176 -2.84 -6.27 -18.79
N PHE A 177 -3.21 -5.94 -17.55
CA PHE A 177 -2.67 -6.63 -16.37
C PHE A 177 -3.01 -8.14 -16.39
N ILE A 178 -4.28 -8.51 -16.58
CA ILE A 178 -4.72 -9.92 -16.56
C ILE A 178 -4.02 -10.75 -17.62
N LYS A 179 -3.79 -10.19 -18.81
CA LYS A 179 -3.07 -10.86 -19.89
C LYS A 179 -1.63 -11.17 -19.51
N ASP A 180 -0.91 -10.21 -18.92
CA ASP A 180 0.45 -10.43 -18.46
C ASP A 180 0.48 -11.37 -17.25
N PHE A 181 -0.45 -11.19 -16.31
CA PHE A 181 -0.51 -11.95 -15.06
C PHE A 181 -0.76 -13.44 -15.31
N ALA A 182 -1.60 -13.79 -16.27
CA ALA A 182 -1.95 -15.18 -16.55
C ALA A 182 -0.77 -16.06 -17.01
N THR A 183 0.30 -15.43 -17.51
CA THR A 183 1.54 -16.13 -17.90
C THR A 183 2.75 -15.78 -17.02
N ALA A 184 2.57 -14.95 -16.00
CA ALA A 184 3.67 -14.54 -15.13
C ALA A 184 4.06 -15.65 -14.15
N LYS A 185 5.36 -15.74 -13.86
CA LYS A 185 5.93 -16.61 -12.83
C LYS A 185 5.69 -16.08 -11.43
N ALA A 186 5.66 -14.75 -11.27
CA ALA A 186 5.32 -14.13 -10.00
C ALA A 186 4.58 -12.81 -10.18
N VAL A 187 3.74 -12.47 -9.19
CA VAL A 187 3.20 -11.14 -8.98
C VAL A 187 3.57 -10.67 -7.57
N ILE A 188 4.14 -9.48 -7.48
CA ILE A 188 4.60 -8.86 -6.24
C ILE A 188 3.80 -7.59 -6.02
N THR A 189 3.25 -7.43 -4.83
CA THR A 189 2.53 -6.22 -4.42
C THR A 189 2.87 -5.83 -2.99
N HIS A 190 2.67 -4.56 -2.66
CA HIS A 190 2.76 -4.07 -1.28
C HIS A 190 1.42 -3.58 -0.74
N GLU A 191 0.39 -3.65 -1.57
CA GLU A 191 -0.97 -3.23 -1.26
C GLU A 191 -1.94 -4.39 -1.49
N GLN A 192 -3.12 -4.31 -0.88
CA GLN A 192 -4.18 -5.25 -1.18
C GLN A 192 -4.74 -4.99 -2.57
N SER A 193 -4.87 -6.05 -3.38
CA SER A 193 -5.46 -5.97 -4.70
C SER A 193 -6.88 -6.48 -4.72
N GLU A 194 -7.81 -5.60 -5.09
CA GLU A 194 -9.22 -5.95 -5.30
C GLU A 194 -9.41 -7.02 -6.39
N ILE A 195 -8.50 -7.05 -7.35
CA ILE A 195 -8.56 -7.99 -8.49
C ILE A 195 -8.05 -9.37 -8.11
N LEU A 196 -6.87 -9.45 -7.51
CA LEU A 196 -6.20 -10.72 -7.22
C LEU A 196 -6.99 -11.61 -6.25
N GLY A 197 -7.73 -11.02 -5.32
CA GLY A 197 -8.55 -11.77 -4.39
C GLY A 197 -9.71 -12.56 -5.02
N TRP A 198 -10.06 -12.31 -6.29
CA TRP A 198 -11.14 -13.01 -7.00
C TRP A 198 -10.64 -14.01 -8.04
N ILE A 199 -9.32 -14.08 -8.24
CA ILE A 199 -8.70 -14.96 -9.24
C ILE A 199 -8.17 -16.21 -8.54
N ASP A 200 -8.52 -17.37 -9.08
CA ASP A 200 -7.89 -18.64 -8.72
C ASP A 200 -6.52 -18.71 -9.44
N ILE A 201 -5.49 -18.27 -8.74
CA ILE A 201 -4.14 -18.15 -9.28
C ILE A 201 -3.58 -19.55 -9.54
N ARG A 202 -2.99 -19.76 -10.72
CA ARG A 202 -2.38 -21.04 -11.09
C ARG A 202 -1.19 -21.39 -10.15
N PRO A 203 -0.99 -22.69 -9.84
CA PRO A 203 0.06 -23.09 -8.88
C PRO A 203 1.48 -22.71 -9.28
N GLU A 204 1.70 -22.49 -10.59
CA GLU A 204 2.99 -22.12 -11.15
C GLU A 204 3.28 -20.61 -11.07
N THR A 205 2.36 -19.81 -10.52
CA THR A 205 2.54 -18.36 -10.33
C THR A 205 2.59 -18.05 -8.84
N ARG A 206 3.65 -17.38 -8.37
CA ARG A 206 3.77 -16.94 -6.98
C ARG A 206 3.09 -15.59 -6.75
N PHE A 207 2.27 -15.50 -5.71
CA PHE A 207 1.69 -14.25 -5.24
C PHE A 207 2.39 -13.79 -3.96
N ILE A 208 3.18 -12.72 -4.06
CA ILE A 208 4.04 -12.22 -2.99
C ILE A 208 3.51 -10.88 -2.49
N GLN A 209 3.22 -10.78 -1.18
CA GLN A 209 2.73 -9.57 -0.52
C GLN A 209 3.82 -8.98 0.36
N LEU A 210 4.47 -7.90 -0.09
CA LEU A 210 5.56 -7.24 0.65
C LEU A 210 5.07 -6.42 1.84
N TRP A 211 3.82 -5.95 1.78
CA TRP A 211 3.29 -4.95 2.68
C TRP A 211 4.13 -3.65 2.64
N HIS A 212 3.79 -2.66 3.47
CA HIS A 212 4.42 -1.34 3.37
C HIS A 212 4.79 -0.70 4.72
N GLY A 213 4.74 -1.46 5.81
CA GLY A 213 5.11 -0.98 7.14
C GLY A 213 4.85 -2.01 8.22
N LEU A 214 5.49 -1.83 9.37
CA LEU A 214 5.27 -2.63 10.57
C LEU A 214 4.25 -1.87 11.45
N PRO A 215 3.08 -2.44 11.77
CA PRO A 215 2.01 -1.69 12.40
C PRO A 215 2.21 -1.61 13.92
N ILE A 216 2.50 -0.43 14.47
CA ILE A 216 2.33 -0.17 15.91
C ILE A 216 0.83 -0.14 16.25
N LYS A 217 0.05 0.51 15.40
CA LYS A 217 -1.40 0.68 15.55
C LYS A 217 -2.16 -0.49 14.98
N LYS A 218 -3.30 -0.80 15.56
CA LYS A 218 -4.25 -1.75 14.97
C LYS A 218 -4.77 -1.24 13.63
N ILE A 219 -4.82 -2.13 12.66
CA ILE A 219 -5.20 -1.83 11.27
C ILE A 219 -6.10 -2.92 10.69
N ARG A 220 -6.84 -2.57 9.62
CA ARG A 220 -7.60 -3.50 8.79
C ARG A 220 -8.60 -4.35 9.60
N ARG A 221 -8.45 -5.70 9.59
CA ARG A 221 -9.37 -6.61 10.28
C ARG A 221 -9.40 -6.40 11.78
N SER A 222 -8.28 -6.03 12.37
CA SER A 222 -8.18 -5.78 13.81
C SER A 222 -9.03 -4.61 14.31
N ILE A 223 -9.44 -3.71 13.41
CA ILE A 223 -10.32 -2.57 13.70
C ILE A 223 -11.66 -2.64 12.95
N ALA A 224 -11.92 -3.74 12.26
CA ALA A 224 -13.15 -3.92 11.50
C ALA A 224 -14.36 -3.91 12.43
N GLY A 225 -15.27 -2.96 12.21
CA GLY A 225 -16.47 -2.78 13.04
C GLY A 225 -16.33 -1.80 14.20
N MET A 226 -15.17 -1.23 14.45
CA MET A 226 -15.02 -0.14 15.40
C MET A 226 -15.76 1.13 14.92
N PRO A 227 -16.29 1.96 15.83
CA PRO A 227 -16.87 3.25 15.48
C PRO A 227 -15.85 4.11 14.69
N GLY A 228 -16.28 4.73 13.59
CA GLY A 228 -15.40 5.51 12.72
C GLY A 228 -14.69 4.74 11.60
N TYR A 229 -14.55 3.41 11.70
CA TYR A 229 -13.82 2.56 10.74
C TYR A 229 -14.74 1.76 9.80
N LYS A 230 -15.81 2.37 9.31
CA LYS A 230 -16.77 1.73 8.38
C LYS A 230 -16.13 1.27 7.05
N THR A 231 -15.07 1.93 6.62
CA THR A 231 -14.33 1.57 5.40
C THR A 231 -13.55 0.27 5.57
N GLU A 232 -13.12 -0.06 6.77
CA GLU A 232 -12.36 -1.29 7.05
C GLU A 232 -13.24 -2.55 6.94
N LYS A 233 -14.56 -2.42 7.10
CA LYS A 233 -15.52 -3.48 6.79
C LYS A 233 -15.41 -3.96 5.33
N ARG A 234 -15.01 -3.06 4.42
CA ARG A 234 -14.76 -3.37 3.02
C ARG A 234 -13.63 -4.41 2.86
N PHE A 235 -12.57 -4.32 3.66
CA PHE A 235 -11.44 -5.23 3.60
C PHE A 235 -11.76 -6.64 4.12
N SER A 236 -12.76 -6.79 5.01
CA SER A 236 -13.21 -8.11 5.47
C SER A 236 -14.04 -8.87 4.42
N GLU A 237 -14.46 -8.22 3.36
CA GLU A 237 -15.26 -8.81 2.28
C GLU A 237 -14.39 -9.33 1.11
N TYR A 238 -13.08 -9.05 1.07
CA TYR A 238 -12.18 -9.57 0.05
C TYR A 238 -11.66 -10.95 0.45
N PRO A 239 -11.67 -11.93 -0.45
CA PRO A 239 -10.95 -13.16 -0.26
C PRO A 239 -9.44 -12.86 -0.35
N GLU A 240 -8.77 -12.75 0.80
CA GLU A 240 -7.38 -12.28 0.90
C GLU A 240 -6.33 -13.40 0.86
N ASN A 241 -6.72 -14.64 0.69
CA ASN A 241 -5.93 -15.76 1.20
C ASN A 241 -5.08 -16.49 0.16
N ASN A 242 -4.81 -15.87 -0.99
CA ASN A 242 -4.05 -16.50 -2.07
C ASN A 242 -2.56 -16.11 -2.08
N TYR A 243 -2.04 -15.60 -0.96
CA TYR A 243 -0.60 -15.31 -0.87
C TYR A 243 0.22 -16.59 -0.75
N ASP A 244 1.32 -16.66 -1.50
CA ASP A 244 2.33 -17.71 -1.36
C ASP A 244 3.45 -17.30 -0.39
N LEU A 245 3.72 -15.99 -0.32
CA LEU A 245 4.76 -15.43 0.54
C LEU A 245 4.36 -14.06 1.07
N VAL A 246 4.49 -13.91 2.39
CA VAL A 246 4.43 -12.64 3.12
C VAL A 246 5.71 -12.50 3.93
N PRO A 247 6.74 -11.79 3.44
CA PRO A 247 7.98 -11.58 4.17
C PRO A 247 7.77 -10.63 5.35
N ILE A 248 8.32 -11.00 6.50
CA ILE A 248 8.32 -10.18 7.71
C ILE A 248 9.74 -10.00 8.24
N SER A 249 9.94 -8.93 9.03
CA SER A 249 11.26 -8.52 9.55
C SER A 249 11.78 -9.34 10.74
N ALA A 250 10.89 -10.03 11.46
CA ALA A 250 11.22 -10.87 12.59
C ALA A 250 10.05 -11.80 12.93
N PRO A 251 10.29 -12.93 13.63
CA PRO A 251 9.24 -13.84 14.10
C PRO A 251 8.18 -13.16 14.99
N GLU A 252 8.56 -12.13 15.74
CA GLU A 252 7.67 -11.34 16.62
C GLU A 252 6.45 -10.80 15.88
N TRP A 253 6.57 -10.49 14.59
CA TRP A 253 5.49 -9.94 13.81
C TRP A 253 4.47 -10.97 13.31
N ARG A 254 4.76 -12.25 13.38
CA ARG A 254 3.89 -13.30 12.85
C ARG A 254 2.44 -13.19 13.34
N PRO A 255 2.15 -13.17 14.65
CA PRO A 255 0.76 -13.11 15.14
C PRO A 255 0.04 -11.83 14.72
N VAL A 256 0.77 -10.71 14.64
CA VAL A 256 0.21 -9.43 14.20
C VAL A 256 -0.20 -9.49 12.73
N PHE A 257 0.64 -10.06 11.86
CA PHE A 257 0.33 -10.22 10.43
C PHE A 257 -0.78 -11.23 10.19
N GLU A 258 -0.83 -12.33 10.94
CA GLU A 258 -1.94 -13.30 10.90
C GLU A 258 -3.26 -12.62 11.26
N GLU A 259 -3.29 -11.82 12.32
CA GLU A 259 -4.49 -11.10 12.77
C GLU A 259 -4.99 -10.11 11.72
N PHE A 260 -4.18 -9.11 11.34
CA PHE A 260 -4.68 -8.03 10.49
C PHE A 260 -4.88 -8.43 9.02
N MET A 261 -4.17 -9.46 8.54
CA MET A 261 -4.39 -10.04 7.22
C MET A 261 -5.48 -11.11 7.22
N GLY A 262 -5.91 -11.60 8.39
CA GLY A 262 -6.89 -12.68 8.52
C GLY A 262 -6.38 -14.00 7.99
N LEU A 263 -5.10 -14.26 8.16
CA LEU A 263 -4.46 -15.53 7.81
C LEU A 263 -4.59 -16.53 8.97
N PRO A 264 -4.59 -17.83 8.68
CA PRO A 264 -4.59 -18.86 9.74
C PRO A 264 -3.35 -18.76 10.61
N GLU A 265 -3.51 -19.04 11.92
CA GLU A 265 -2.40 -19.16 12.86
C GLU A 265 -1.40 -20.24 12.40
N GLY A 266 -0.10 -19.92 12.45
CA GLY A 266 0.97 -20.81 12.02
C GLY A 266 1.06 -21.00 10.50
N THR A 267 0.41 -20.17 9.71
CA THR A 267 0.45 -20.27 8.25
C THR A 267 1.88 -20.28 7.70
N PRO A 268 2.24 -21.17 6.75
CA PRO A 268 3.58 -21.21 6.18
C PRO A 268 3.88 -20.04 5.23
N VAL A 269 2.86 -19.28 4.81
CA VAL A 269 3.05 -18.15 3.86
C VAL A 269 3.75 -16.97 4.50
N ILE A 270 3.65 -16.79 5.83
CA ILE A 270 4.41 -15.76 6.55
C ILE A 270 5.79 -16.30 6.87
N GLN A 271 6.81 -15.62 6.34
CA GLN A 271 8.21 -16.05 6.52
C GLN A 271 9.06 -14.89 7.05
N SER A 272 9.86 -15.17 8.09
CA SER A 272 10.81 -14.20 8.67
C SER A 272 12.09 -14.19 7.84
N ILE A 273 12.04 -13.56 6.67
CA ILE A 273 13.13 -13.48 5.70
C ILE A 273 13.62 -12.06 5.42
N GLY A 274 13.17 -11.09 6.23
CA GLY A 274 13.42 -9.68 6.03
C GLY A 274 12.37 -9.00 5.16
N ILE A 275 12.45 -7.70 5.02
CA ILE A 275 11.55 -6.88 4.21
C ILE A 275 12.31 -6.12 3.14
N SER A 276 11.86 -6.23 1.89
CA SER A 276 12.53 -5.74 0.68
C SER A 276 13.06 -4.29 0.78
N ARG A 277 12.27 -3.36 1.35
CA ARG A 277 12.63 -1.94 1.41
C ARG A 277 13.84 -1.63 2.29
N THR A 278 14.21 -2.55 3.20
CA THR A 278 15.33 -2.31 4.14
C THR A 278 16.68 -2.70 3.59
N ASP A 279 16.76 -3.48 2.50
CA ASP A 279 18.02 -3.93 1.93
C ASP A 279 18.92 -2.77 1.51
N GLN A 280 18.34 -1.66 1.03
CA GLN A 280 19.08 -0.45 0.68
C GLN A 280 19.89 0.16 1.83
N PHE A 281 19.48 -0.10 3.09
CA PHE A 281 20.17 0.43 4.28
C PHE A 281 21.50 -0.28 4.56
N PHE A 282 21.80 -1.35 3.84
CA PHE A 282 23.04 -2.11 3.88
C PHE A 282 23.90 -1.87 2.62
N ASP A 283 23.46 -1.04 1.69
CA ASP A 283 24.16 -0.68 0.45
C ASP A 283 25.03 0.56 0.72
N GLU A 284 26.35 0.40 0.66
CA GLU A 284 27.32 1.46 0.94
C GLU A 284 27.20 2.63 -0.04
N GLU A 285 26.92 2.36 -1.34
CA GLU A 285 26.73 3.40 -2.35
C GLU A 285 25.45 4.21 -2.07
N TYR A 286 24.37 3.54 -1.71
CA TYR A 286 23.14 4.20 -1.31
C TYR A 286 23.35 5.10 -0.08
N ILE A 287 24.04 4.59 0.94
CA ILE A 287 24.34 5.33 2.17
C ILE A 287 25.18 6.57 1.86
N GLN A 288 26.24 6.41 1.07
CA GLN A 288 27.12 7.53 0.66
C GLN A 288 26.34 8.60 -0.10
N ASN A 289 25.50 8.19 -1.06
CA ASN A 289 24.64 9.09 -1.82
C ASN A 289 23.65 9.86 -0.91
N CYS A 290 23.15 9.26 0.16
CA CYS A 290 22.29 9.93 1.12
C CYS A 290 23.04 11.06 1.86
N TYR A 291 24.27 10.82 2.31
CA TYR A 291 25.09 11.85 2.95
C TYR A 291 25.46 12.99 1.98
N GLU A 292 25.82 12.69 0.76
CA GLU A 292 26.14 13.70 -0.26
C GLU A 292 24.95 14.62 -0.51
N LYS A 293 23.77 14.06 -0.71
CA LYS A 293 22.52 14.83 -0.86
C LYS A 293 22.22 15.68 0.37
N LEU A 294 22.39 15.12 1.57
CA LEU A 294 22.19 15.87 2.82
C LEU A 294 23.09 17.09 2.84
N TYR A 295 24.38 16.92 2.55
CA TYR A 295 25.36 17.98 2.58
C TYR A 295 25.14 19.08 1.53
N GLU A 296 24.49 18.77 0.42
CA GLU A 296 24.05 19.76 -0.55
C GLU A 296 22.83 20.55 -0.02
N LEU A 297 21.87 19.88 0.60
CA LEU A 297 20.60 20.45 1.02
C LEU A 297 20.66 21.14 2.39
N ALA A 298 21.52 20.67 3.28
CA ALA A 298 21.74 21.16 4.64
C ALA A 298 23.26 21.19 4.94
N PRO A 299 24.03 22.17 4.42
CA PRO A 299 25.50 22.16 4.46
C PRO A 299 26.10 22.06 5.88
N LYS A 300 25.41 22.58 6.89
CA LYS A 300 25.85 22.47 8.31
C LYS A 300 25.90 21.04 8.85
N ALA A 301 25.22 20.09 8.18
CA ALA A 301 25.30 18.67 8.52
C ALA A 301 26.70 18.06 8.34
N ARG A 302 27.64 18.76 7.64
CA ARG A 302 29.03 18.28 7.52
C ARG A 302 29.79 18.26 8.83
N ASP A 303 29.48 19.21 9.69
CA ASP A 303 30.21 19.44 10.92
C ASP A 303 29.37 19.15 12.17
N LYS A 304 28.10 18.82 12.01
CA LYS A 304 27.15 18.61 13.11
C LYS A 304 26.39 17.30 12.95
N LYS A 305 25.98 16.75 14.08
CA LYS A 305 25.08 15.59 14.10
C LYS A 305 23.67 15.97 13.71
N VAL A 306 22.93 15.00 13.24
CA VAL A 306 21.59 15.18 12.70
C VAL A 306 20.55 14.59 13.65
N ILE A 307 19.67 15.44 14.16
CA ILE A 307 18.43 15.04 14.81
C ILE A 307 17.33 15.04 13.76
N LEU A 308 16.67 13.90 13.54
CA LEU A 308 15.48 13.80 12.72
C LEU A 308 14.24 13.81 13.59
N TYR A 309 13.38 14.80 13.42
CA TYR A 309 12.04 14.83 13.98
C TYR A 309 11.02 14.46 12.91
N ALA A 310 10.37 13.29 13.07
CA ALA A 310 9.43 12.75 12.11
C ALA A 310 8.12 12.32 12.81
N PRO A 311 7.24 13.28 13.15
CA PRO A 311 6.03 13.00 13.91
C PRO A 311 4.92 12.42 13.04
N THR A 312 4.04 11.63 13.68
CA THR A 312 2.78 11.18 13.10
C THR A 312 1.75 12.33 13.06
N TYR A 313 0.93 12.38 12.04
CA TYR A 313 -0.22 13.29 12.00
C TYR A 313 -1.29 12.90 13.02
N ARG A 314 -2.16 13.85 13.38
CA ARG A 314 -3.34 13.64 14.22
C ARG A 314 -4.61 13.68 13.39
N GLY A 315 -5.65 13.01 13.86
CA GLY A 315 -6.96 12.97 13.22
C GLY A 315 -7.04 12.09 11.96
N PHE A 316 -8.15 12.21 11.24
CA PHE A 316 -8.50 11.41 10.07
C PHE A 316 -8.71 12.28 8.83
N GLU A 317 -8.61 11.68 7.63
CA GLU A 317 -9.01 12.40 6.41
C GLU A 317 -10.48 12.85 6.48
N PRO A 318 -10.75 14.08 6.01
CA PRO A 318 -9.85 15.06 5.39
C PRO A 318 -9.15 16.02 6.39
N ASN A 319 -9.32 15.84 7.71
CA ASN A 319 -8.96 16.79 8.77
C ASN A 319 -7.65 16.42 9.48
N ARG A 320 -6.67 15.88 8.77
CA ARG A 320 -5.36 15.57 9.35
C ARG A 320 -4.60 16.83 9.69
N THR A 321 -4.05 16.90 10.91
CA THR A 321 -3.23 18.00 11.42
C THR A 321 -1.82 17.54 11.76
N ALA A 322 -0.87 18.45 11.65
CA ALA A 322 0.48 18.25 12.14
C ALA A 322 0.58 18.62 13.62
N PRO A 323 1.31 17.85 14.45
CA PRO A 323 1.67 18.30 15.79
C PRO A 323 2.59 19.54 15.72
N ASN A 324 2.47 20.43 16.72
CA ASN A 324 3.19 21.70 16.82
C ASN A 324 3.89 21.88 18.19
N GLU A 325 4.11 20.79 18.89
CA GLU A 325 4.59 20.78 20.27
C GLU A 325 6.12 20.86 20.38
N LEU A 326 6.85 20.56 19.29
CA LEU A 326 8.31 20.69 19.31
C LEU A 326 8.71 22.17 19.24
N ASP A 327 9.39 22.66 20.29
CA ASP A 327 9.89 24.02 20.41
C ASP A 327 11.29 24.16 19.78
N VAL A 328 11.33 24.55 18.50
CA VAL A 328 12.58 24.70 17.73
C VAL A 328 13.55 25.68 18.40
N ALA A 329 13.05 26.75 19.05
CA ALA A 329 13.90 27.75 19.70
C ALA A 329 14.66 27.16 20.90
N LYS A 330 13.94 26.43 21.76
CA LYS A 330 14.59 25.76 22.94
C LYS A 330 15.64 24.73 22.49
N PHE A 331 15.32 23.93 21.43
CA PHE A 331 16.28 23.00 20.86
C PHE A 331 17.52 23.74 20.34
N ALA A 332 17.33 24.85 19.61
CA ALA A 332 18.43 25.62 19.05
C ALA A 332 19.31 26.24 20.14
N GLU A 333 18.72 26.86 21.15
CA GLU A 333 19.45 27.49 22.27
C GLU A 333 20.39 26.51 22.99
N THR A 334 20.02 25.22 22.99
CA THR A 334 20.76 24.23 23.80
C THR A 334 21.64 23.29 22.96
N LEU A 335 21.22 22.97 21.75
CA LEU A 335 21.81 21.89 20.95
C LEU A 335 22.51 22.39 19.68
N SER A 336 22.38 23.66 19.31
CA SER A 336 22.85 24.16 18.00
C SER A 336 24.36 24.10 17.79
N ASP A 337 25.16 23.99 18.87
CA ASP A 337 26.60 23.83 18.73
C ASP A 337 27.01 22.48 18.15
N ASP A 338 26.32 21.40 18.54
CA ASP A 338 26.65 20.02 18.19
C ASP A 338 25.68 19.39 17.12
N TYR A 339 24.48 19.95 16.95
CA TYR A 339 23.43 19.34 16.18
C TYR A 339 22.78 20.30 15.18
N ILE A 340 22.19 19.72 14.15
CA ILE A 340 21.11 20.32 13.35
C ILE A 340 19.83 19.51 13.54
N LEU A 341 18.69 20.15 13.32
CA LEU A 341 17.36 19.54 13.40
C LEU A 341 16.73 19.43 12.00
N ILE A 342 16.44 18.22 11.57
CA ILE A 342 15.66 17.96 10.36
C ILE A 342 14.22 17.65 10.75
N ILE A 343 13.26 18.38 10.18
CA ILE A 343 11.83 18.17 10.41
C ILE A 343 11.20 17.58 9.16
N LYS A 344 10.57 16.40 9.30
CA LYS A 344 9.90 15.72 8.20
C LYS A 344 8.46 15.35 8.55
N HIS A 345 7.54 16.27 8.34
CA HIS A 345 6.12 15.99 8.51
C HIS A 345 5.59 15.02 7.46
N HIS A 346 4.54 14.28 7.81
CA HIS A 346 3.95 13.25 6.95
C HIS A 346 3.45 13.82 5.61
N GLN A 347 3.68 13.07 4.53
CA GLN A 347 3.41 13.52 3.16
C GLN A 347 1.94 13.84 2.84
N THR A 348 0.99 13.31 3.60
CA THR A 348 -0.45 13.55 3.39
C THR A 348 -0.96 14.84 4.01
N LEU A 349 -0.15 15.51 4.82
CA LEU A 349 -0.50 16.80 5.41
C LEU A 349 -0.52 17.90 4.35
N LYS A 350 -1.53 18.76 4.43
CA LYS A 350 -1.68 19.95 3.57
C LYS A 350 -1.03 21.18 4.18
N GLN A 351 -1.00 21.24 5.49
CA GLN A 351 -0.42 22.34 6.28
C GLN A 351 0.35 21.75 7.47
N TRP A 352 1.44 22.41 7.86
CA TRP A 352 2.26 22.07 9.00
C TRP A 352 2.94 23.34 9.53
N PRO A 353 3.45 23.36 10.79
CA PRO A 353 4.11 24.51 11.38
C PRO A 353 5.33 24.96 10.58
N ASP A 354 5.50 26.27 10.48
CA ASP A 354 6.73 26.86 9.95
C ASP A 354 7.85 26.85 11.00
N ILE A 355 9.07 26.70 10.55
CA ILE A 355 10.25 26.89 11.39
C ILE A 355 10.42 28.39 11.64
N PRO A 356 10.51 28.84 12.91
CA PRO A 356 10.66 30.27 13.22
C PRO A 356 12.05 30.80 12.84
N GLU A 357 12.12 32.08 12.46
CA GLU A 357 13.38 32.79 12.30
C GLU A 357 14.01 33.13 13.68
N PRO A 358 15.34 33.07 13.83
CA PRO A 358 16.35 32.90 12.77
C PRO A 358 16.79 31.45 12.56
N TYR A 359 16.06 30.45 13.06
CA TYR A 359 16.49 29.04 13.08
C TYR A 359 16.29 28.33 11.73
N ASN A 360 15.45 28.88 10.86
CA ASN A 360 15.12 28.28 9.57
C ASN A 360 16.32 28.27 8.60
N ASN A 361 16.65 27.09 8.07
CA ASN A 361 17.84 26.83 7.25
C ASN A 361 19.19 27.18 7.93
N ASP A 362 19.18 27.30 9.25
CA ASP A 362 20.36 27.51 10.06
C ASP A 362 20.58 26.34 11.04
N PHE A 363 19.75 26.25 12.07
CA PHE A 363 19.69 25.10 12.99
C PHE A 363 18.70 24.05 12.51
N ALA A 364 17.52 24.44 12.00
CA ALA A 364 16.44 23.55 11.64
C ALA A 364 16.11 23.63 10.15
N TYR A 365 15.81 22.47 9.54
CA TYR A 365 15.57 22.30 8.10
C TYR A 365 14.23 21.59 7.87
N ASP A 366 13.30 22.22 7.11
CA ASP A 366 12.01 21.65 6.76
C ASP A 366 12.10 20.81 5.47
N PHE A 367 12.28 19.50 5.60
CA PHE A 367 12.36 18.57 4.47
C PHE A 367 10.99 18.21 3.85
N ARG A 368 9.92 18.87 4.24
CA ARG A 368 8.68 18.92 3.45
C ARG A 368 8.76 20.00 2.36
N LYS A 369 9.43 21.12 2.65
CA LYS A 369 9.70 22.21 1.70
C LYS A 369 10.95 21.91 0.87
N ILE A 370 12.04 21.54 1.50
CA ILE A 370 13.27 21.07 0.85
C ILE A 370 12.97 19.74 0.15
N LYS A 371 13.20 19.66 -1.15
CA LYS A 371 12.98 18.47 -1.98
C LYS A 371 14.30 17.75 -2.24
N GLY A 372 14.23 16.48 -2.60
CA GLY A 372 15.39 15.68 -2.97
C GLY A 372 15.67 14.50 -2.05
N MET A 373 15.19 14.53 -0.78
CA MET A 373 15.31 13.39 0.13
C MET A 373 13.95 12.95 0.67
N GLY A 374 13.69 11.65 0.59
CA GLY A 374 12.56 10.97 1.20
C GLY A 374 12.87 10.54 2.64
N ILE A 375 11.88 9.89 3.29
CA ILE A 375 12.04 9.48 4.69
C ILE A 375 13.17 8.43 4.84
N ASN A 376 13.31 7.48 3.93
CA ASN A 376 14.34 6.43 4.01
C ASN A 376 15.75 7.04 3.94
N GLU A 377 15.98 8.01 3.06
CA GLU A 377 17.26 8.72 2.95
C GLU A 377 17.55 9.53 4.22
N LEU A 378 16.52 10.15 4.83
CA LEU A 378 16.67 10.89 6.09
C LEU A 378 16.96 9.97 7.29
N LEU A 379 16.33 8.78 7.35
CA LEU A 379 16.64 7.78 8.36
C LEU A 379 18.10 7.32 8.24
N THR A 380 18.62 7.17 7.03
CA THR A 380 20.01 6.75 6.78
C THR A 380 21.03 7.72 7.38
N VAL A 381 20.76 9.02 7.32
CA VAL A 381 21.72 10.07 7.71
C VAL A 381 21.50 10.63 9.11
N ALA A 382 20.40 10.31 9.78
CA ALA A 382 20.10 10.81 11.12
C ALA A 382 20.94 10.11 12.19
N ASP A 383 21.49 10.86 13.15
CA ASP A 383 22.19 10.34 14.33
C ASP A 383 21.22 10.02 15.49
N ILE A 384 20.12 10.77 15.58
CA ILE A 384 19.06 10.58 16.57
C ILE A 384 17.72 10.69 15.85
N CYS A 385 16.79 9.77 16.12
CA CYS A 385 15.42 9.84 15.64
C CYS A 385 14.47 10.20 16.79
N ILE A 386 13.77 11.33 16.64
CA ILE A 386 12.66 11.72 17.49
C ILE A 386 11.37 11.45 16.72
N SER A 387 10.53 10.58 17.25
CA SER A 387 9.24 10.26 16.65
C SER A 387 8.18 10.02 17.74
N ASP A 388 7.04 9.53 17.36
CA ASP A 388 5.95 9.20 18.28
C ASP A 388 5.38 7.80 17.91
N TYR A 389 4.21 7.73 17.31
CA TYR A 389 3.50 6.48 16.99
C TYR A 389 3.79 5.96 15.57
N SER A 390 4.98 6.25 15.05
CA SER A 390 5.35 5.93 13.67
C SER A 390 6.17 4.64 13.56
N SER A 391 5.81 3.80 12.60
CA SER A 391 6.56 2.58 12.28
C SER A 391 7.97 2.81 11.72
N LEU A 392 8.36 4.04 11.41
CA LEU A 392 9.71 4.34 10.92
C LEU A 392 10.81 4.00 11.94
N VAL A 393 10.46 3.91 13.23
CA VAL A 393 11.41 3.56 14.31
C VAL A 393 11.98 2.15 14.13
N PHE A 394 11.22 1.23 13.54
CA PHE A 394 11.72 -0.11 13.22
C PHE A 394 12.79 -0.05 12.13
N ASP A 395 12.54 0.69 11.05
CA ASP A 395 13.52 0.87 9.98
C ASP A 395 14.78 1.59 10.50
N PHE A 396 14.61 2.62 11.37
CA PHE A 396 15.72 3.35 11.96
C PHE A 396 16.58 2.48 12.90
N ALA A 397 15.99 1.51 13.59
CA ALA A 397 16.71 0.60 14.49
C ALA A 397 17.80 -0.22 13.78
N LEU A 398 17.72 -0.38 12.45
CA LEU A 398 18.76 -1.07 11.67
C LEU A 398 20.10 -0.36 11.71
N PHE A 399 20.10 0.95 11.93
CA PHE A 399 21.33 1.75 12.07
C PHE A 399 21.91 1.73 13.49
N GLU A 400 21.25 1.10 14.46
CA GLU A 400 21.65 1.01 15.87
C GLU A 400 21.94 2.37 16.51
N ARG A 401 21.12 3.37 16.19
CA ARG A 401 21.20 4.75 16.67
C ARG A 401 20.03 5.08 17.58
N PRO A 402 20.18 6.07 18.52
CA PRO A 402 19.17 6.40 19.51
C PRO A 402 17.81 6.78 18.93
N ILE A 403 16.76 6.26 19.53
CA ILE A 403 15.35 6.61 19.28
C ILE A 403 14.80 7.29 20.54
N ILE A 404 14.04 8.37 20.37
CA ILE A 404 13.32 9.06 21.42
C ILE A 404 11.85 9.15 21.01
N PHE A 405 10.95 8.69 21.86
CA PHE A 405 9.52 8.87 21.66
C PHE A 405 9.10 10.19 22.32
N PHE A 406 8.74 11.18 21.49
CA PHE A 406 8.13 12.42 21.95
C PHE A 406 6.61 12.30 21.88
N ALA A 407 6.02 11.73 22.94
CA ALA A 407 4.63 11.30 23.01
C ALA A 407 3.82 12.15 24.01
N PHE A 408 3.74 13.46 23.75
CA PHE A 408 3.08 14.45 24.61
C PHE A 408 1.57 14.21 24.78
N ASP A 409 0.93 13.46 23.89
CA ASP A 409 -0.52 13.17 23.83
C ASP A 409 -0.83 11.66 23.88
N GLU A 410 -0.01 10.85 24.50
CA GLU A 410 -0.09 9.40 24.44
C GLU A 410 -1.44 8.82 24.88
N GLU A 411 -2.00 9.33 25.98
CA GLU A 411 -3.28 8.85 26.52
C GLU A 411 -4.41 9.07 25.48
N GLU A 412 -4.49 10.28 24.93
CA GLU A 412 -5.49 10.68 23.95
C GLU A 412 -5.35 9.88 22.63
N TYR A 413 -4.10 9.64 22.21
CA TYR A 413 -3.80 8.95 20.96
C TYR A 413 -4.13 7.45 20.99
N ASN A 414 -3.86 6.78 22.11
CA ASN A 414 -4.10 5.34 22.26
C ASN A 414 -5.58 4.97 22.34
N ASP A 415 -6.45 5.86 22.83
CA ASP A 415 -7.89 5.62 22.97
C ASP A 415 -8.62 5.54 21.62
N GLU A 416 -8.07 6.12 20.54
CA GLU A 416 -8.78 6.21 19.26
C GLU A 416 -8.76 4.91 18.45
N ARG A 417 -7.64 4.15 18.44
CA ARG A 417 -7.45 2.98 17.55
C ARG A 417 -7.08 1.70 18.26
N GLY A 418 -6.43 1.81 19.40
CA GLY A 418 -5.65 0.75 20.01
C GLY A 418 -4.34 0.47 19.24
N VAL A 419 -3.43 -0.16 19.93
CA VAL A 419 -2.08 -0.49 19.45
C VAL A 419 -1.84 -1.99 19.58
N TYR A 420 -0.88 -2.53 18.83
CA TYR A 420 -0.36 -3.88 19.04
C TYR A 420 0.69 -3.90 20.16
N TYR A 421 1.47 -2.81 20.23
CA TYR A 421 2.48 -2.57 21.26
C TYR A 421 2.37 -1.13 21.74
N THR A 422 2.40 -0.91 23.04
CA THR A 422 2.61 0.44 23.59
C THR A 422 4.04 0.90 23.35
N LEU A 423 4.31 2.19 23.48
CA LEU A 423 5.67 2.70 23.29
C LEU A 423 6.64 2.13 24.33
N GLU A 424 6.16 1.90 25.56
CA GLU A 424 6.92 1.24 26.62
C GLU A 424 7.23 -0.23 26.31
N GLU A 425 6.28 -0.99 25.80
CA GLU A 425 6.46 -2.40 25.42
C GLU A 425 7.43 -2.57 24.25
N LEU A 426 7.60 -1.55 23.42
CA LEU A 426 8.61 -1.54 22.37
C LEU A 426 10.03 -1.51 22.91
N GLU A 427 10.26 -0.85 24.05
CA GLU A 427 11.59 -0.68 24.67
C GLU A 427 12.66 -0.10 23.72
N ALA A 428 12.25 0.66 22.69
CA ALA A 428 13.15 1.20 21.67
C ALA A 428 13.88 2.49 22.13
N GLY A 429 13.28 3.21 23.06
CA GLY A 429 13.80 4.49 23.56
C GLY A 429 12.95 5.03 24.71
N PRO A 430 13.35 6.15 25.35
CA PRO A 430 12.56 6.78 26.37
C PRO A 430 11.27 7.37 25.77
N VAL A 431 10.17 7.31 26.54
CA VAL A 431 8.90 7.96 26.22
C VAL A 431 8.83 9.26 26.99
N LEU A 432 8.96 10.39 26.30
CA LEU A 432 9.10 11.72 26.88
C LEU A 432 7.93 12.61 26.43
N LYS A 433 7.48 13.51 27.31
CA LYS A 433 6.29 14.32 27.09
C LYS A 433 6.56 15.82 26.94
N THR A 434 7.74 16.28 27.31
CA THR A 434 8.11 17.71 27.24
C THR A 434 9.37 17.94 26.41
N ASN A 435 9.54 19.17 25.89
CA ASN A 435 10.73 19.54 25.15
C ASN A 435 11.97 19.51 26.06
N GLU A 436 11.80 19.92 27.31
CA GLU A 436 12.85 19.95 28.34
C GLU A 436 13.39 18.54 28.60
N ASP A 437 12.53 17.56 28.74
CA ASP A 437 12.91 16.15 28.94
C ASP A 437 13.66 15.59 27.73
N VAL A 438 13.21 15.88 26.52
CA VAL A 438 13.88 15.45 25.28
C VAL A 438 15.27 16.06 25.17
N ILE A 439 15.41 17.37 25.42
CA ILE A 439 16.69 18.08 25.38
C ILE A 439 17.63 17.53 26.46
N ALA A 440 17.17 17.42 27.71
CA ALA A 440 17.95 16.89 28.81
C ALA A 440 18.44 15.45 28.54
N HIS A 441 17.58 14.62 27.97
CA HIS A 441 17.97 13.25 27.57
C HIS A 441 19.07 13.26 26.50
N ILE A 442 18.97 14.10 25.46
CA ILE A 442 20.00 14.21 24.41
C ILE A 442 21.34 14.64 24.98
N GLN A 443 21.35 15.60 25.93
CA GLN A 443 22.56 16.09 26.57
C GLN A 443 23.24 15.09 27.51
N SER A 444 22.43 14.26 28.20
CA SER A 444 22.91 13.34 29.25
C SER A 444 22.92 11.87 28.82
N MET A 445 22.65 11.58 27.56
CA MET A 445 22.47 10.23 27.00
C MET A 445 23.70 9.35 27.26
N ASP A 446 23.49 8.23 27.93
CA ASP A 446 24.45 7.14 27.99
C ASP A 446 24.41 6.33 26.68
N LYS A 447 25.43 6.55 25.86
CA LYS A 447 25.49 5.94 24.50
C LYS A 447 25.55 4.41 24.55
N ASP A 448 26.19 3.80 25.54
CA ASP A 448 26.29 2.35 25.64
C ASP A 448 24.98 1.75 26.08
N ALA A 449 24.26 2.41 26.98
CA ALA A 449 22.91 1.99 27.39
C ALA A 449 21.91 2.10 26.22
N GLU A 450 21.94 3.20 25.46
CA GLU A 450 21.09 3.38 24.29
C GLU A 450 21.41 2.35 23.20
N MET A 451 22.68 2.12 22.89
CA MET A 451 23.09 1.14 21.90
C MET A 451 22.63 -0.27 22.28
N LYS A 452 22.75 -0.64 23.55
CA LYS A 452 22.25 -1.93 24.06
C LYS A 452 20.74 -2.06 23.89
N ARG A 453 20.00 -0.99 24.22
CA ARG A 453 18.54 -0.94 24.07
C ARG A 453 18.13 -1.16 22.61
N ILE A 454 18.71 -0.39 21.70
CA ILE A 454 18.40 -0.49 20.26
C ILE A 454 18.78 -1.84 19.67
N LYS A 455 19.89 -2.44 20.09
CA LYS A 455 20.25 -3.80 19.66
C LYS A 455 19.21 -4.85 20.09
N ASN A 456 18.72 -4.76 21.32
CA ASN A 456 17.64 -5.65 21.78
C ASN A 456 16.34 -5.44 20.99
N PHE A 457 15.97 -4.19 20.74
CA PHE A 457 14.81 -3.84 19.94
C PHE A 457 14.95 -4.35 18.49
N LYS A 458 16.09 -4.13 17.85
CA LYS A 458 16.41 -4.65 16.51
C LYS A 458 16.32 -6.17 16.47
N GLU A 459 16.92 -6.86 17.44
CA GLU A 459 16.88 -8.33 17.53
C GLU A 459 15.44 -8.84 17.66
N ARG A 460 14.62 -8.18 18.46
CA ARG A 460 13.21 -8.57 18.64
C ARG A 460 12.36 -8.34 17.39
N PHE A 461 12.48 -7.18 16.76
CA PHE A 461 11.55 -6.73 15.72
C PHE A 461 12.09 -6.73 14.28
N MET A 462 13.41 -6.77 14.10
CA MET A 462 14.08 -6.60 12.81
C MET A 462 15.17 -7.64 12.53
N SER A 463 15.23 -8.73 13.29
CA SER A 463 16.33 -9.73 13.24
C SER A 463 16.56 -10.38 11.88
N SER A 464 15.57 -10.40 11.01
CA SER A 464 15.70 -10.96 9.66
C SER A 464 16.07 -9.93 8.57
N CYS A 465 16.23 -8.65 8.95
CA CYS A 465 16.62 -7.58 8.02
C CYS A 465 18.14 -7.40 8.05
N ASP A 466 18.83 -8.02 7.10
CA ASP A 466 20.29 -8.09 7.00
C ASP A 466 20.84 -7.70 5.61
N GLY A 467 20.00 -7.07 4.78
CA GLY A 467 20.36 -6.65 3.42
C GLY A 467 20.11 -7.68 2.33
N HIS A 468 19.56 -8.86 2.66
CA HIS A 468 19.36 -9.97 1.74
C HIS A 468 17.91 -10.41 1.57
N ALA A 469 16.94 -9.59 1.93
CA ALA A 469 15.54 -9.94 1.78
C ALA A 469 15.14 -10.11 0.31
N ASN A 470 15.65 -9.25 -0.57
CA ASN A 470 15.38 -9.35 -2.01
C ASN A 470 15.95 -10.64 -2.61
N ASP A 471 17.14 -11.04 -2.21
CA ASP A 471 17.76 -12.29 -2.67
C ASP A 471 16.90 -13.51 -2.28
N ARG A 472 16.42 -13.55 -1.03
CA ARG A 472 15.52 -14.62 -0.53
C ARG A 472 14.16 -14.63 -1.23
N ILE A 473 13.63 -13.48 -1.57
CA ILE A 473 12.37 -13.37 -2.35
C ILE A 473 12.60 -13.91 -3.78
N ILE A 474 13.71 -13.56 -4.43
CA ILE A 474 14.06 -14.06 -5.77
C ILE A 474 14.30 -15.57 -5.75
N GLU A 475 15.04 -16.08 -4.78
CA GLU A 475 15.20 -17.53 -4.58
C GLU A 475 13.85 -18.24 -4.38
N TYR A 476 12.90 -17.62 -3.71
CA TYR A 476 11.56 -18.17 -3.55
C TYR A 476 10.81 -18.26 -4.89
N ILE A 477 10.96 -17.26 -5.76
CA ILE A 477 10.42 -17.27 -7.13
C ILE A 477 11.10 -18.35 -7.97
N ASP A 478 12.40 -18.55 -7.79
CA ASP A 478 13.21 -19.49 -8.56
C ASP A 478 12.89 -20.98 -8.30
N LYS A 479 12.30 -21.29 -7.15
CA LYS A 479 11.97 -22.66 -6.72
C LYS A 479 10.72 -23.26 -7.40
N ILE A 480 10.19 -22.62 -8.43
CA ILE A 480 9.04 -23.12 -9.19
C ILE A 480 9.50 -23.90 -10.41
#